data_d533f112dca93ed6c3b0e2e78eafec87
#
_entry.id   d533f112dca93ed6c3b0e2e78eafec87
#
_cell.length_a   1.000
_cell.length_b   1.000
_cell.length_c   1.000
_cell.angle_alpha   90.00
_cell.angle_beta   90.00
_cell.angle_gamma   90.00
#
_symmetry.space_group_name_H-M   'P 1'
#
loop_
_entity.id
_entity.type
_entity.pdbx_description
1 polymer ?
#
loop_
_entity_poly.entity_id
_entity_poly.type
_entity_poly.pdbx_seq_one_letter_code
_entity_poly.pdbx_strand_id
1 'polypeptide(L)'
;MSGLRISLDDLESDSDDSAQMTHQVLRLGEITVSAEGLTTSMGYKYGLSPDDVVVSATGFLGQGSSGSVRRATHRKTGEALALKEIKITSQAHLQEIRRELETLHREGNNSPYLVGFYGAFCHEGSVFIAMECMDGSLASVRKPVPTEVLASIARSILRGLWDLHRNRHLIHRDLKPSNILFSLDGRIKISDFGVSSFLECTRANAHSFVGTLTYMSPERLKGESYSFAADIWSFGLVVAELALGRCPFTEKLARANSSTEAGFWVLLQHLSSDGPVIVLPPTMDSALADFISACIQKDSQSRPTCEELLQHPFITNAMKDDDKHVIKEWLLLMAMQAELIPSSAERETPLMTQSGATASLNLDDELSKLVR
;
A
#
# COMPACT_ATOMS: atom_id res chain seq x y z
N MET A 1 -27.28 -24.14 8.99
CA MET A 1 -25.95 -23.53 8.86
C MET A 1 -25.59 -22.97 10.23
N SER A 2 -24.88 -23.75 11.02
CA SER A 2 -24.50 -23.41 12.38
C SER A 2 -23.19 -22.65 12.32
N GLY A 3 -23.26 -21.33 12.55
CA GLY A 3 -22.05 -20.52 12.74
C GLY A 3 -21.34 -20.95 14.03
N LEU A 4 -20.09 -21.32 13.91
CA LEU A 4 -19.21 -21.59 15.05
C LEU A 4 -19.08 -20.27 15.84
N ARG A 5 -19.76 -20.16 16.97
CA ARG A 5 -19.46 -19.14 17.99
C ARG A 5 -18.32 -19.70 18.82
N ILE A 6 -17.11 -19.19 18.58
CA ILE A 6 -15.99 -19.41 19.50
C ILE A 6 -16.31 -18.58 20.74
N SER A 7 -16.46 -19.22 21.88
CA SER A 7 -16.58 -18.53 23.17
C SER A 7 -15.23 -17.90 23.51
N LEU A 8 -15.25 -16.66 24.03
CA LEU A 8 -14.05 -15.94 24.46
C LEU A 8 -13.29 -16.67 25.58
N ASP A 9 -13.95 -17.59 26.28
CA ASP A 9 -13.37 -18.39 27.34
C ASP A 9 -12.43 -19.52 26.85
N ASP A 10 -12.49 -19.89 25.55
CA ASP A 10 -11.62 -20.90 24.93
C ASP A 10 -10.23 -20.39 24.56
N LEU A 11 -9.93 -19.09 24.82
CA LEU A 11 -8.65 -18.45 24.51
C LEU A 11 -7.67 -18.41 25.69
N GLU A 12 -8.06 -18.95 26.84
CA GLU A 12 -7.21 -19.04 28.05
C GLU A 12 -6.52 -20.39 28.13
N SER A 13 -5.41 -20.63 27.45
CA SER A 13 -4.40 -21.62 27.88
C SER A 13 -3.05 -21.38 27.21
N ASP A 14 -2.06 -21.24 28.11
CA ASP A 14 -0.62 -21.48 27.96
C ASP A 14 0.21 -20.61 26.99
N SER A 15 0.87 -19.72 27.67
CA SER A 15 2.26 -19.27 27.54
C SER A 15 2.43 -17.76 27.60
N ASP A 16 3.49 -17.36 28.21
CA ASP A 16 3.95 -16.08 28.78
C ASP A 16 4.07 -14.88 27.80
N ASP A 17 3.11 -14.70 26.88
CA ASP A 17 2.99 -13.50 26.02
C ASP A 17 1.50 -13.23 25.70
N SER A 18 0.71 -12.97 26.76
CA SER A 18 -0.75 -13.01 26.74
C SER A 18 -1.36 -11.77 26.06
N ALA A 19 -1.98 -11.99 24.90
CA ALA A 19 -3.05 -11.12 24.45
C ALA A 19 -4.32 -11.46 25.25
N GLN A 20 -4.78 -10.56 26.11
CA GLN A 20 -6.01 -10.73 26.91
C GLN A 20 -7.11 -9.80 26.39
N MET A 21 -8.29 -10.36 26.12
CA MET A 21 -9.48 -9.60 25.75
C MET A 21 -10.51 -9.69 26.88
N THR A 22 -10.78 -8.58 27.55
CA THR A 22 -12.00 -8.37 28.31
C THR A 22 -13.00 -7.59 27.45
N HIS A 23 -14.29 -7.66 27.68
CA HIS A 23 -15.41 -7.22 26.80
C HIS A 23 -15.24 -5.88 26.06
N GLN A 24 -14.22 -5.05 26.31
CA GLN A 24 -13.96 -3.78 25.64
C GLN A 24 -12.48 -3.37 25.62
N VAL A 25 -11.55 -4.17 26.08
CA VAL A 25 -10.13 -3.82 26.19
C VAL A 25 -9.26 -4.95 25.67
N LEU A 26 -8.45 -4.65 24.67
CA LEU A 26 -7.47 -5.56 24.07
C LEU A 26 -6.07 -5.18 24.54
N ARG A 27 -5.38 -6.08 25.24
CA ARG A 27 -3.99 -5.91 25.66
C ARG A 27 -3.07 -6.72 24.76
N LEU A 28 -2.11 -6.04 24.13
CA LEU A 28 -1.18 -6.58 23.14
C LEU A 28 0.25 -6.22 23.55
N GLY A 29 0.82 -6.93 24.52
CA GLY A 29 2.13 -6.59 25.09
C GLY A 29 2.11 -5.17 25.69
N GLU A 30 2.90 -4.26 25.10
CA GLU A 30 2.99 -2.86 25.57
C GLU A 30 1.87 -1.93 25.09
N ILE A 31 0.95 -2.44 24.26
CA ILE A 31 -0.15 -1.68 23.69
C ILE A 31 -1.48 -2.14 24.32
N THR A 32 -2.31 -1.17 24.67
CA THR A 32 -3.68 -1.39 25.09
C THR A 32 -4.62 -0.63 24.16
N VAL A 33 -5.60 -1.33 23.57
CA VAL A 33 -6.64 -0.75 22.73
C VAL A 33 -7.97 -0.93 23.41
N SER A 34 -8.72 0.15 23.60
CA SER A 34 -10.06 0.18 24.19
C SER A 34 -11.05 0.90 23.29
N ALA A 35 -12.29 1.03 23.71
CA ALA A 35 -13.29 1.89 23.05
C ALA A 35 -12.91 3.39 23.11
N GLU A 36 -12.04 3.79 24.05
CA GLU A 36 -11.60 5.18 24.24
C GLU A 36 -10.32 5.51 23.46
N GLY A 37 -9.71 4.52 22.80
CA GLY A 37 -8.50 4.68 22.02
C GLY A 37 -7.37 3.74 22.37
N LEU A 38 -6.18 4.07 21.89
CA LEU A 38 -4.94 3.30 22.09
C LEU A 38 -4.05 4.00 23.12
N THR A 39 -3.48 3.21 24.03
CA THR A 39 -2.46 3.63 24.99
C THR A 39 -1.27 2.67 24.93
N THR A 40 -0.06 3.19 25.20
CA THR A 40 1.15 2.38 25.30
C THR A 40 1.70 2.40 26.71
N SER A 41 2.52 1.40 27.08
CA SER A 41 3.23 1.36 28.38
C SER A 41 4.14 2.57 28.59
N MET A 42 4.62 3.20 27.52
CA MET A 42 5.43 4.43 27.54
C MET A 42 4.59 5.72 27.75
N GLY A 43 3.27 5.61 27.90
CA GLY A 43 2.37 6.72 28.18
C GLY A 43 1.85 7.49 26.98
N TYR A 44 2.13 7.05 25.74
CA TYR A 44 1.49 7.62 24.54
C TYR A 44 0.01 7.30 24.54
N LYS A 45 -0.82 8.31 24.22
CA LYS A 45 -2.27 8.18 24.12
C LYS A 45 -2.74 8.70 22.77
N TYR A 46 -3.48 7.85 22.07
CA TYR A 46 -4.23 8.21 20.86
C TYR A 46 -5.71 8.13 21.21
N GLY A 47 -6.28 9.26 21.63
CA GLY A 47 -7.68 9.35 22.05
C GLY A 47 -8.60 9.43 20.83
N LEU A 48 -9.03 8.29 20.34
CA LEU A 48 -9.98 8.15 19.25
C LEU A 48 -11.00 7.07 19.63
N SER A 49 -12.27 7.44 19.62
CA SER A 49 -13.40 6.57 19.97
C SER A 49 -14.35 6.37 18.77
N PRO A 50 -15.23 5.36 18.79
CA PRO A 50 -16.27 5.20 17.78
C PRO A 50 -17.12 6.47 17.58
N ASP A 51 -17.38 7.22 18.65
CA ASP A 51 -18.19 8.44 18.63
C ASP A 51 -17.49 9.60 17.90
N ASP A 52 -16.17 9.58 17.81
CA ASP A 52 -15.38 10.60 17.10
C ASP A 52 -15.35 10.38 15.59
N VAL A 53 -15.85 9.24 15.08
CA VAL A 53 -15.71 8.83 13.67
C VAL A 53 -17.07 8.68 13.01
N VAL A 54 -17.21 9.21 11.80
CA VAL A 54 -18.38 9.00 10.92
C VAL A 54 -17.94 8.24 9.69
N VAL A 55 -18.32 6.97 9.59
CA VAL A 55 -17.96 6.11 8.45
C VAL A 55 -18.86 6.45 7.25
N SER A 56 -18.27 6.67 6.08
CA SER A 56 -19.02 6.90 4.84
C SER A 56 -19.68 5.61 4.35
N ALA A 57 -20.97 5.67 4.05
CA ALA A 57 -21.73 4.51 3.56
C ALA A 57 -21.22 4.01 2.18
N THR A 58 -20.73 4.92 1.33
CA THR A 58 -20.22 4.64 -0.03
C THR A 58 -18.68 4.66 -0.10
N GLY A 59 -18.01 4.91 1.03
CA GLY A 59 -16.57 5.18 1.09
C GLY A 59 -15.72 3.92 1.19
N PHE A 60 -16.00 2.84 0.45
CA PHE A 60 -15.12 1.68 0.38
C PHE A 60 -13.83 2.05 -0.36
N LEU A 61 -12.67 1.94 0.32
CA LEU A 61 -11.36 2.26 -0.23
C LEU A 61 -10.59 1.02 -0.68
N GLY A 62 -10.86 -0.13 -0.08
CA GLY A 62 -10.20 -1.37 -0.46
C GLY A 62 -10.38 -2.51 0.55
N GLN A 63 -9.92 -3.70 0.13
CA GLN A 63 -9.86 -4.90 0.94
C GLN A 63 -8.38 -5.27 1.08
N GLY A 64 -7.85 -5.15 2.30
CA GLY A 64 -6.50 -5.63 2.64
C GLY A 64 -6.50 -7.11 3.02
N SER A 65 -5.32 -7.67 3.24
CA SER A 65 -5.15 -9.05 3.73
C SER A 65 -5.81 -9.28 5.09
N SER A 66 -5.74 -8.29 5.96
CA SER A 66 -6.23 -8.33 7.34
C SER A 66 -7.60 -7.70 7.55
N GLY A 67 -8.19 -7.01 6.57
CA GLY A 67 -9.48 -6.35 6.78
C GLY A 67 -9.91 -5.41 5.67
N SER A 68 -11.07 -4.78 5.85
CA SER A 68 -11.62 -3.78 4.92
C SER A 68 -11.21 -2.38 5.33
N VAL A 69 -10.96 -1.51 4.34
CA VAL A 69 -10.64 -0.09 4.55
C VAL A 69 -11.77 0.76 4.01
N ARG A 70 -12.27 1.69 4.83
CA ARG A 70 -13.34 2.62 4.47
C ARG A 70 -12.95 4.05 4.72
N ARG A 71 -13.46 4.95 3.92
CA ARG A 71 -13.38 6.38 4.16
C ARG A 71 -14.29 6.75 5.34
N ALA A 72 -13.74 7.55 6.24
CA ALA A 72 -14.46 8.07 7.39
C ALA A 72 -14.10 9.55 7.57
N THR A 73 -14.84 10.25 8.45
CA THR A 73 -14.57 11.65 8.78
C THR A 73 -14.47 11.77 10.31
N HIS A 74 -13.43 12.44 10.78
CA HIS A 74 -13.32 12.78 12.19
C HIS A 74 -14.37 13.86 12.55
N ARG A 75 -15.29 13.53 13.45
CA ARG A 75 -16.50 14.32 13.73
C ARG A 75 -16.19 15.77 14.16
N LYS A 76 -15.14 15.95 14.97
CA LYS A 76 -14.82 17.27 15.53
C LYS A 76 -14.03 18.16 14.57
N THR A 77 -13.09 17.58 13.80
CA THR A 77 -12.18 18.34 12.91
C THR A 77 -12.68 18.41 11.48
N GLY A 78 -13.58 17.50 11.06
CA GLY A 78 -13.97 17.34 9.66
C GLY A 78 -12.91 16.67 8.78
N GLU A 79 -11.80 16.21 9.37
CA GLU A 79 -10.69 15.61 8.64
C GLU A 79 -11.06 14.22 8.10
N ALA A 80 -10.67 13.95 6.84
CA ALA A 80 -10.89 12.67 6.22
C ALA A 80 -9.92 11.62 6.77
N LEU A 81 -10.44 10.45 7.10
CA LEU A 81 -9.72 9.30 7.65
C LEU A 81 -9.88 8.08 6.74
N ALA A 82 -8.84 7.26 6.63
CA ALA A 82 -8.94 5.88 6.18
C ALA A 82 -9.07 4.99 7.43
N LEU A 83 -10.19 4.32 7.57
CA LEU A 83 -10.50 3.47 8.72
C LEU A 83 -10.40 2.00 8.31
N LYS A 84 -9.40 1.31 8.79
CA LYS A 84 -9.18 -0.13 8.57
C LYS A 84 -9.85 -0.91 9.69
N GLU A 85 -10.77 -1.81 9.32
CA GLU A 85 -11.44 -2.72 10.24
C GLU A 85 -10.78 -4.09 10.17
N ILE A 86 -10.33 -4.62 11.32
CA ILE A 86 -9.78 -5.97 11.46
C ILE A 86 -10.64 -6.74 12.45
N LYS A 87 -11.31 -7.79 11.97
CA LYS A 87 -12.14 -8.66 12.81
C LYS A 87 -11.27 -9.62 13.60
N ILE A 88 -11.50 -9.70 14.91
CA ILE A 88 -10.79 -10.62 15.78
C ILE A 88 -11.50 -11.96 15.72
N THR A 89 -10.92 -12.93 14.99
CA THR A 89 -11.50 -14.29 14.84
C THR A 89 -10.54 -15.40 15.28
N SER A 90 -9.29 -15.07 15.58
CA SER A 90 -8.26 -16.03 15.98
C SER A 90 -7.09 -15.37 16.71
N GLN A 91 -6.29 -16.18 17.43
CA GLN A 91 -5.01 -15.74 18.02
C GLN A 91 -4.03 -15.19 16.95
N ALA A 92 -4.03 -15.75 15.76
CA ALA A 92 -3.18 -15.25 14.66
C ALA A 92 -3.54 -13.81 14.30
N HIS A 93 -4.83 -13.45 14.24
CA HIS A 93 -5.26 -12.07 14.01
C HIS A 93 -4.82 -11.12 15.13
N LEU A 94 -4.82 -11.56 16.38
CA LEU A 94 -4.32 -10.74 17.49
C LEU A 94 -2.85 -10.42 17.36
N GLN A 95 -2.02 -11.39 16.95
CA GLN A 95 -0.60 -11.17 16.69
C GLN A 95 -0.36 -10.25 15.50
N GLU A 96 -1.19 -10.35 14.47
CA GLU A 96 -1.14 -9.46 13.31
C GLU A 96 -1.48 -8.02 13.71
N ILE A 97 -2.59 -7.81 14.42
CA ILE A 97 -3.00 -6.50 14.96
C ILE A 97 -1.88 -5.92 15.84
N ARG A 98 -1.30 -6.73 16.72
CA ARG A 98 -0.18 -6.30 17.58
C ARG A 98 0.98 -5.75 16.75
N ARG A 99 1.46 -6.53 15.77
CA ARG A 99 2.59 -6.13 14.90
C ARG A 99 2.28 -4.87 14.12
N GLU A 100 1.07 -4.76 13.57
CA GLU A 100 0.64 -3.57 12.83
C GLU A 100 0.63 -2.34 13.73
N LEU A 101 0.04 -2.43 14.91
CA LEU A 101 -0.01 -1.31 15.86
C LEU A 101 1.38 -0.96 16.42
N GLU A 102 2.23 -1.94 16.75
CA GLU A 102 3.61 -1.71 17.17
C GLU A 102 4.43 -0.97 16.11
N THR A 103 4.17 -1.26 14.85
CA THR A 103 4.85 -0.59 13.72
C THR A 103 4.34 0.84 13.51
N LEU A 104 3.02 1.03 13.60
CA LEU A 104 2.37 2.31 13.33
C LEU A 104 2.59 3.35 14.42
N HIS A 105 2.61 2.95 15.70
CA HIS A 105 2.72 3.90 16.83
C HIS A 105 4.16 4.28 17.18
N ARG A 106 5.19 3.62 16.62
CA ARG A 106 6.59 3.97 16.90
C ARG A 106 6.84 5.46 16.69
N GLU A 107 7.62 6.05 17.61
CA GLU A 107 7.89 7.49 17.67
C GLU A 107 8.28 8.10 16.32
N GLY A 108 7.76 9.30 16.06
CA GLY A 108 8.13 10.07 14.88
C GLY A 108 7.33 9.74 13.62
N ASN A 109 6.07 9.32 13.72
CA ASN A 109 5.20 9.04 12.56
C ASN A 109 4.80 10.30 11.75
N ASN A 110 5.65 11.32 11.74
CA ASN A 110 5.49 12.57 10.98
C ASN A 110 6.27 12.56 9.66
N SER A 111 6.59 11.37 9.14
CA SER A 111 7.23 11.30 7.82
C SER A 111 6.29 11.83 6.74
N PRO A 112 6.73 12.78 5.91
CA PRO A 112 5.93 13.25 4.78
C PRO A 112 5.74 12.19 3.69
N TYR A 113 6.46 11.05 3.77
CA TYR A 113 6.49 9.98 2.78
C TYR A 113 5.87 8.66 3.26
N LEU A 114 5.39 8.61 4.50
CA LEU A 114 4.67 7.46 5.06
C LEU A 114 3.25 7.88 5.42
N VAL A 115 2.30 6.96 5.29
CA VAL A 115 0.90 7.21 5.70
C VAL A 115 0.84 7.44 7.21
N GLY A 116 0.20 8.53 7.63
CA GLY A 116 0.06 8.91 9.03
C GLY A 116 -0.87 7.98 9.80
N PHE A 117 -0.54 7.70 11.06
CA PHE A 117 -1.37 6.97 12.00
C PHE A 117 -2.02 7.95 12.99
N TYR A 118 -3.35 7.88 13.13
CA TYR A 118 -4.11 8.79 14.00
C TYR A 118 -4.59 8.13 15.29
N GLY A 119 -4.69 6.81 15.31
CA GLY A 119 -5.12 6.06 16.50
C GLY A 119 -5.80 4.75 16.14
N ALA A 120 -6.21 4.04 17.18
CA ALA A 120 -6.98 2.80 17.04
C ALA A 120 -7.95 2.66 18.21
N PHE A 121 -9.07 1.96 17.97
CA PHE A 121 -10.05 1.64 19.01
C PHE A 121 -10.70 0.27 18.78
N CYS A 122 -11.24 -0.32 19.85
CA CYS A 122 -12.02 -1.55 19.78
C CYS A 122 -13.52 -1.22 19.72
N HIS A 123 -14.25 -1.86 18.82
CA HIS A 123 -15.70 -1.75 18.74
C HIS A 123 -16.29 -3.04 18.15
N GLU A 124 -17.33 -3.60 18.79
CA GLU A 124 -18.09 -4.78 18.34
C GLU A 124 -17.23 -5.97 17.87
N GLY A 125 -16.18 -6.33 18.62
CA GLY A 125 -15.32 -7.48 18.30
C GLY A 125 -14.33 -7.24 17.13
N SER A 126 -14.19 -5.99 16.70
CA SER A 126 -13.22 -5.56 15.71
C SER A 126 -12.25 -4.52 16.29
N VAL A 127 -11.04 -4.46 15.76
CA VAL A 127 -10.11 -3.35 15.95
C VAL A 127 -10.20 -2.44 14.74
N PHE A 128 -10.38 -1.16 14.98
CA PHE A 128 -10.38 -0.11 13.98
C PHE A 128 -9.10 0.69 14.08
N ILE A 129 -8.37 0.80 12.97
CA ILE A 129 -7.13 1.56 12.84
C ILE A 129 -7.42 2.77 11.96
N ALA A 130 -7.26 3.98 12.50
CA ALA A 130 -7.46 5.23 11.77
C ALA A 130 -6.14 5.76 11.24
N MET A 131 -6.09 6.01 9.96
CA MET A 131 -4.93 6.47 9.22
C MET A 131 -5.26 7.68 8.37
N GLU A 132 -4.22 8.35 7.87
CA GLU A 132 -4.33 9.41 6.87
C GLU A 132 -5.08 8.89 5.63
N CYS A 133 -6.10 9.63 5.21
CA CYS A 133 -6.85 9.30 4.00
C CYS A 133 -6.13 9.87 2.78
N MET A 134 -5.79 9.01 1.85
CA MET A 134 -5.21 9.37 0.56
C MET A 134 -6.26 9.22 -0.55
N ASP A 135 -6.01 9.83 -1.71
CA ASP A 135 -7.01 9.89 -2.78
C ASP A 135 -6.97 8.68 -3.71
N GLY A 136 -5.85 7.95 -3.74
CA GLY A 136 -5.72 6.72 -4.51
C GLY A 136 -4.37 6.04 -4.36
N SER A 137 -4.14 4.97 -5.15
CA SER A 137 -2.89 4.22 -5.19
C SER A 137 -2.28 4.20 -6.59
N LEU A 138 -0.96 3.97 -6.68
CA LEU A 138 -0.28 3.82 -7.98
C LEU A 138 -0.74 2.58 -8.78
N ALA A 139 -1.53 1.69 -8.17
CA ALA A 139 -2.17 0.60 -8.91
C ALA A 139 -3.25 1.12 -9.88
N SER A 140 -3.95 2.20 -9.53
CA SER A 140 -5.07 2.77 -10.29
C SER A 140 -4.66 3.84 -11.32
N VAL A 141 -3.41 4.32 -11.29
CA VAL A 141 -2.98 5.37 -12.23
C VAL A 141 -2.82 4.83 -13.65
N ARG A 142 -3.07 5.71 -14.63
CA ARG A 142 -2.82 5.41 -16.05
C ARG A 142 -1.32 5.22 -16.30
N LYS A 143 -0.97 4.17 -16.99
CA LYS A 143 0.41 3.79 -17.35
C LYS A 143 0.57 3.76 -18.87
N PRO A 144 1.76 3.97 -19.44
CA PRO A 144 3.02 4.29 -18.75
C PRO A 144 3.03 5.71 -18.17
N VAL A 145 3.79 5.89 -17.08
CA VAL A 145 4.00 7.19 -16.42
C VAL A 145 5.14 7.92 -17.14
N PRO A 146 5.02 9.23 -17.43
CA PRO A 146 6.10 10.02 -18.03
C PRO A 146 7.38 9.98 -17.18
N THR A 147 8.55 9.93 -17.82
CA THR A 147 9.85 9.71 -17.15
C THR A 147 10.13 10.75 -16.05
N GLU A 148 9.81 12.02 -16.28
CA GLU A 148 10.03 13.12 -15.31
C GLU A 148 9.13 12.94 -14.07
N VAL A 149 7.85 12.61 -14.28
CA VAL A 149 6.90 12.32 -13.20
C VAL A 149 7.34 11.08 -12.42
N LEU A 150 7.80 10.05 -13.15
CA LEU A 150 8.27 8.81 -12.54
C LEU A 150 9.50 9.03 -11.64
N ALA A 151 10.41 9.93 -12.02
CA ALA A 151 11.55 10.30 -11.19
C ALA A 151 11.12 10.99 -9.88
N SER A 152 10.11 11.87 -9.94
CA SER A 152 9.54 12.53 -8.75
C SER A 152 8.82 11.54 -7.83
N ILE A 153 8.07 10.60 -8.41
CA ILE A 153 7.43 9.50 -7.66
C ILE A 153 8.49 8.60 -7.02
N ALA A 154 9.48 8.16 -7.81
CA ALA A 154 10.57 7.30 -7.34
C ALA A 154 11.35 7.94 -6.18
N ARG A 155 11.64 9.24 -6.28
CA ARG A 155 12.31 10.00 -5.22
C ARG A 155 11.49 10.02 -3.93
N SER A 156 10.19 10.22 -4.04
CA SER A 156 9.28 10.22 -2.87
C SER A 156 9.25 8.85 -2.20
N ILE A 157 9.18 7.76 -2.98
CA ILE A 157 9.21 6.38 -2.46
C ILE A 157 10.56 6.09 -1.80
N LEU A 158 11.70 6.47 -2.43
CA LEU A 158 13.03 6.28 -1.85
C LEU A 158 13.20 7.00 -0.52
N ARG A 159 12.67 8.22 -0.37
CA ARG A 159 12.68 8.95 0.90
C ARG A 159 11.85 8.24 1.98
N GLY A 160 10.71 7.66 1.59
CA GLY A 160 9.91 6.83 2.48
C GLY A 160 10.61 5.54 2.91
N LEU A 161 11.23 4.82 1.97
CA LEU A 161 12.04 3.63 2.27
C LEU A 161 13.27 3.97 3.12
N TRP A 162 13.92 5.09 2.84
CA TRP A 162 15.03 5.58 3.66
C TRP A 162 14.61 5.80 5.11
N ASP A 163 13.46 6.43 5.34
CA ASP A 163 12.91 6.64 6.69
C ASP A 163 12.60 5.30 7.38
N LEU A 164 12.01 4.33 6.67
CA LEU A 164 11.77 2.99 7.20
C LEU A 164 13.07 2.28 7.56
N HIS A 165 14.07 2.29 6.66
CA HIS A 165 15.30 1.52 6.81
C HIS A 165 16.24 2.12 7.86
N ARG A 166 16.42 3.47 7.86
CA ARG A 166 17.42 4.15 8.70
C ARG A 166 16.89 4.61 10.05
N ASN A 167 15.72 5.23 10.05
CA ASN A 167 15.17 5.79 11.28
C ASN A 167 14.39 4.77 12.10
N ARG A 168 13.67 3.84 11.41
CA ARG A 168 12.78 2.88 12.07
C ARG A 168 13.34 1.47 12.13
N HIS A 169 14.41 1.18 11.38
CA HIS A 169 15.00 -0.16 11.22
C HIS A 169 13.96 -1.22 10.80
N LEU A 170 13.06 -0.83 9.90
CA LEU A 170 11.96 -1.67 9.40
C LEU A 170 12.13 -2.00 7.92
N ILE A 171 11.85 -3.24 7.57
CA ILE A 171 11.70 -3.71 6.20
C ILE A 171 10.21 -3.66 5.87
N HIS A 172 9.83 -3.07 4.73
CA HIS A 172 8.42 -2.96 4.32
C HIS A 172 7.81 -4.32 3.97
N ARG A 173 8.53 -5.16 3.23
CA ARG A 173 8.18 -6.55 2.85
C ARG A 173 7.07 -6.72 1.80
N ASP A 174 6.18 -5.76 1.60
CA ASP A 174 5.05 -5.85 0.65
C ASP A 174 4.93 -4.59 -0.20
N LEU A 175 6.07 -4.06 -0.69
CA LEU A 175 6.07 -2.89 -1.56
C LEU A 175 5.54 -3.27 -2.95
N LYS A 176 4.44 -2.63 -3.35
CA LYS A 176 3.74 -2.82 -4.62
C LYS A 176 2.92 -1.57 -4.96
N PRO A 177 2.46 -1.36 -6.20
CA PRO A 177 1.73 -0.16 -6.58
C PRO A 177 0.47 0.14 -5.73
N SER A 178 -0.23 -0.88 -5.21
CA SER A 178 -1.40 -0.70 -4.35
C SER A 178 -1.08 -0.18 -2.95
N ASN A 179 0.17 -0.34 -2.48
CA ASN A 179 0.64 0.12 -1.17
C ASN A 179 1.44 1.44 -1.27
N ILE A 180 1.45 2.06 -2.45
CA ILE A 180 2.00 3.39 -2.67
C ILE A 180 0.84 4.29 -3.03
N LEU A 181 0.49 5.16 -2.10
CA LEU A 181 -0.69 6.01 -2.18
C LEU A 181 -0.31 7.41 -2.65
N PHE A 182 -1.25 8.05 -3.33
CA PHE A 182 -1.11 9.46 -3.73
C PHE A 182 -2.25 10.32 -3.19
N SER A 183 -1.97 11.60 -3.04
CA SER A 183 -2.95 12.62 -2.77
C SER A 183 -2.99 13.58 -3.96
N LEU A 184 -4.16 14.12 -4.28
CA LEU A 184 -4.39 15.03 -5.40
C LEU A 184 -3.60 16.34 -5.30
N ASP A 185 -3.06 16.63 -4.13
CA ASP A 185 -2.09 17.72 -3.94
C ASP A 185 -0.65 17.36 -4.35
N GLY A 186 -0.42 16.14 -4.87
CA GLY A 186 0.87 15.66 -5.39
C GLY A 186 1.76 14.94 -4.38
N ARG A 187 1.27 14.62 -3.17
CA ARG A 187 2.03 13.80 -2.21
C ARG A 187 1.98 12.33 -2.59
N ILE A 188 3.11 11.64 -2.42
CA ILE A 188 3.24 10.19 -2.52
C ILE A 188 3.65 9.65 -1.16
N LYS A 189 2.95 8.62 -0.68
CA LYS A 189 3.20 8.01 0.62
C LYS A 189 3.13 6.49 0.55
N ILE A 190 3.98 5.82 1.34
CA ILE A 190 3.98 4.36 1.49
C ILE A 190 3.01 4.00 2.63
N SER A 191 2.18 2.98 2.39
CA SER A 191 1.23 2.40 3.36
C SER A 191 1.55 0.94 3.65
N ASP A 192 0.90 0.35 4.65
CA ASP A 192 0.95 -1.09 4.99
C ASP A 192 2.37 -1.65 5.20
N PHE A 193 3.23 -0.90 5.88
CA PHE A 193 4.62 -1.28 6.17
C PHE A 193 4.73 -2.12 7.46
N GLY A 194 5.57 -3.15 7.41
CA GLY A 194 5.96 -3.96 8.58
C GLY A 194 5.06 -5.16 8.92
N VAL A 195 3.94 -5.38 8.24
CA VAL A 195 2.90 -6.34 8.64
C VAL A 195 3.04 -7.73 8.01
N SER A 196 3.60 -7.85 6.80
CA SER A 196 3.58 -9.13 6.09
C SER A 196 4.64 -10.13 6.57
N SER A 197 4.19 -11.24 7.19
CA SER A 197 5.04 -12.42 7.40
C SER A 197 4.90 -13.39 6.22
N PHE A 198 5.98 -14.12 5.90
CA PHE A 198 6.02 -15.11 4.82
C PHE A 198 4.95 -16.23 4.96
N LEU A 199 4.58 -16.57 6.21
CA LEU A 199 3.59 -17.61 6.50
C LEU A 199 2.14 -17.20 6.13
N GLU A 200 1.83 -15.91 6.08
CA GLU A 200 0.51 -15.39 5.74
C GLU A 200 0.27 -15.40 4.22
N CYS A 201 1.33 -15.26 3.43
CA CYS A 201 1.27 -15.39 1.98
C CYS A 201 0.76 -16.77 1.49
N THR A 202 0.93 -17.84 2.27
CA THR A 202 0.51 -19.19 1.87
C THR A 202 -0.97 -19.49 2.13
N ARG A 203 -1.69 -18.63 2.86
CA ARG A 203 -3.10 -18.84 3.26
C ARG A 203 -4.09 -17.82 2.70
N ALA A 204 -3.63 -16.73 2.09
CA ALA A 204 -4.49 -15.70 1.51
C ALA A 204 -5.12 -16.14 0.18
N ASN A 205 -6.26 -15.56 -0.17
CA ASN A 205 -7.02 -15.83 -1.40
C ASN A 205 -6.13 -15.81 -2.65
N ALA A 206 -6.24 -16.83 -3.51
CA ALA A 206 -5.38 -17.12 -4.65
C ALA A 206 -5.10 -15.91 -5.59
N HIS A 207 -6.07 -15.04 -5.82
CA HIS A 207 -5.90 -13.86 -6.70
C HIS A 207 -5.04 -12.73 -6.07
N SER A 208 -5.17 -12.50 -4.77
CA SER A 208 -4.34 -11.52 -4.04
C SER A 208 -2.90 -12.00 -3.90
N PHE A 209 -2.70 -13.30 -3.79
CA PHE A 209 -1.41 -13.94 -3.61
C PHE A 209 -0.51 -13.83 -4.86
N VAL A 210 -1.05 -14.07 -6.08
CA VAL A 210 -0.28 -13.93 -7.34
C VAL A 210 0.23 -12.49 -7.51
N GLY A 211 -0.60 -11.49 -7.20
CA GLY A 211 -0.21 -10.08 -7.29
C GLY A 211 0.94 -9.72 -6.35
N THR A 212 0.96 -10.25 -5.15
CA THR A 212 2.01 -9.99 -4.15
C THR A 212 3.33 -10.69 -4.49
N LEU A 213 3.28 -11.95 -4.98
CA LEU A 213 4.48 -12.70 -5.39
C LEU A 213 5.29 -11.99 -6.48
N THR A 214 4.64 -11.23 -7.33
CA THR A 214 5.25 -10.57 -8.48
C THR A 214 6.36 -9.58 -8.11
N TYR A 215 6.26 -8.97 -6.92
CA TYR A 215 7.25 -7.99 -6.43
C TYR A 215 8.24 -8.59 -5.43
N MET A 216 8.11 -9.88 -5.10
CA MET A 216 8.96 -10.53 -4.11
C MET A 216 10.36 -10.78 -4.65
N SER A 217 11.39 -10.50 -3.84
CA SER A 217 12.77 -10.68 -4.23
C SER A 217 13.16 -12.18 -4.31
N PRO A 218 14.21 -12.53 -5.10
CA PRO A 218 14.64 -13.92 -5.28
C PRO A 218 14.95 -14.65 -3.97
N GLU A 219 15.64 -13.99 -3.04
CA GLU A 219 16.00 -14.55 -1.74
C GLU A 219 14.76 -14.83 -0.89
N ARG A 220 13.73 -13.97 -0.97
CA ARG A 220 12.47 -14.20 -0.27
C ARG A 220 11.67 -15.35 -0.87
N LEU A 221 11.64 -15.47 -2.20
CA LEU A 221 10.99 -16.60 -2.88
C LEU A 221 11.65 -17.93 -2.55
N LYS A 222 12.97 -17.94 -2.32
CA LYS A 222 13.73 -19.12 -1.90
C LYS A 222 13.60 -19.43 -0.40
N GLY A 223 12.99 -18.54 0.39
CA GLY A 223 12.92 -18.67 1.85
C GLY A 223 14.25 -18.40 2.56
N GLU A 224 15.17 -17.71 1.91
CA GLU A 224 16.46 -17.30 2.46
C GLU A 224 16.30 -16.07 3.39
N SER A 225 17.33 -15.79 4.19
CA SER A 225 17.39 -14.57 4.98
C SER A 225 17.45 -13.34 4.06
N TYR A 226 16.75 -12.29 4.42
CA TYR A 226 16.65 -11.07 3.62
C TYR A 226 16.84 -9.82 4.47
N SER A 227 17.19 -8.72 3.82
CA SER A 227 17.48 -7.42 4.41
C SER A 227 16.66 -6.32 3.73
N PHE A 228 17.01 -5.06 3.99
CA PHE A 228 16.46 -3.88 3.31
C PHE A 228 16.59 -3.95 1.79
N ALA A 229 17.56 -4.69 1.27
CA ALA A 229 17.74 -4.91 -0.16
C ALA A 229 16.53 -5.61 -0.84
N ALA A 230 15.70 -6.33 -0.07
CA ALA A 230 14.46 -6.91 -0.60
C ALA A 230 13.43 -5.84 -0.99
N ASP A 231 13.36 -4.72 -0.23
CA ASP A 231 12.48 -3.60 -0.59
C ASP A 231 12.99 -2.84 -1.82
N ILE A 232 14.32 -2.74 -2.00
CA ILE A 232 14.94 -2.15 -3.21
C ILE A 232 14.58 -2.94 -4.45
N TRP A 233 14.57 -4.26 -4.38
CA TRP A 233 14.08 -5.11 -5.46
C TRP A 233 12.61 -4.82 -5.80
N SER A 234 11.74 -4.85 -4.81
CA SER A 234 10.31 -4.57 -4.99
C SER A 234 10.08 -3.17 -5.57
N PHE A 235 10.82 -2.18 -5.09
CA PHE A 235 10.82 -0.81 -5.61
C PHE A 235 11.23 -0.75 -7.08
N GLY A 236 12.31 -1.44 -7.47
CA GLY A 236 12.75 -1.52 -8.87
C GLY A 236 11.68 -2.09 -9.79
N LEU A 237 10.94 -3.11 -9.35
CA LEU A 237 9.83 -3.68 -10.11
C LEU A 237 8.62 -2.74 -10.19
N VAL A 238 8.32 -1.97 -9.13
CA VAL A 238 7.29 -0.93 -9.18
C VAL A 238 7.65 0.14 -10.21
N VAL A 239 8.90 0.64 -10.20
CA VAL A 239 9.36 1.64 -11.18
C VAL A 239 9.30 1.07 -12.60
N ALA A 240 9.72 -0.18 -12.80
CA ALA A 240 9.65 -0.85 -14.11
C ALA A 240 8.19 -0.98 -14.60
N GLU A 241 7.25 -1.35 -13.72
CA GLU A 241 5.83 -1.44 -14.08
C GLU A 241 5.25 -0.09 -14.48
N LEU A 242 5.53 0.96 -13.73
CA LEU A 242 5.05 2.31 -14.03
C LEU A 242 5.63 2.83 -15.36
N ALA A 243 6.89 2.50 -15.65
CA ALA A 243 7.56 2.88 -16.92
C ALA A 243 7.06 2.08 -18.12
N LEU A 244 6.84 0.76 -17.96
CA LEU A 244 6.44 -0.15 -19.03
C LEU A 244 4.94 -0.13 -19.31
N GLY A 245 4.14 0.40 -18.39
CA GLY A 245 2.68 0.36 -18.48
C GLY A 245 2.04 -0.97 -18.07
N ARG A 246 2.84 -1.96 -17.70
CA ARG A 246 2.40 -3.31 -17.32
C ARG A 246 3.41 -3.96 -16.36
N CYS A 247 2.91 -4.86 -15.52
CA CYS A 247 3.81 -5.65 -14.69
C CYS A 247 4.79 -6.47 -15.55
N PRO A 248 6.11 -6.43 -15.27
CA PRO A 248 7.13 -7.09 -16.08
C PRO A 248 6.95 -8.61 -16.25
N PHE A 249 6.29 -9.27 -15.30
CA PHE A 249 6.10 -10.73 -15.31
C PHE A 249 4.74 -11.18 -15.82
N THR A 250 3.86 -10.26 -16.25
CA THR A 250 2.47 -10.59 -16.68
C THR A 250 2.43 -11.69 -17.74
N GLU A 251 3.26 -11.60 -18.77
CA GLU A 251 3.28 -12.58 -19.87
C GLU A 251 3.76 -13.97 -19.42
N LYS A 252 4.69 -14.01 -18.47
CA LYS A 252 5.23 -15.29 -17.94
C LYS A 252 4.21 -15.96 -17.04
N LEU A 253 3.56 -15.17 -16.18
CA LEU A 253 2.52 -15.65 -15.27
C LEU A 253 1.25 -16.08 -16.01
N ALA A 254 0.89 -15.42 -17.11
CA ALA A 254 -0.25 -15.82 -17.95
C ALA A 254 -0.07 -17.24 -18.55
N ARG A 255 1.17 -17.70 -18.75
CA ARG A 255 1.47 -19.07 -19.22
C ARG A 255 1.31 -20.13 -18.14
N ALA A 256 1.20 -19.75 -16.88
CA ALA A 256 1.15 -20.66 -15.72
C ALA A 256 -0.24 -21.21 -15.41
N ASN A 257 -1.19 -21.21 -16.36
CA ASN A 257 -2.56 -21.77 -16.22
C ASN A 257 -3.23 -21.43 -14.88
N SER A 258 -3.20 -20.16 -14.47
CA SER A 258 -4.05 -19.56 -13.42
C SER A 258 -3.95 -20.14 -11.99
N SER A 259 -3.09 -21.13 -11.70
CA SER A 259 -2.88 -21.55 -10.32
C SER A 259 -1.79 -20.73 -9.65
N THR A 260 -2.02 -20.31 -8.42
CA THR A 260 -1.07 -19.55 -7.59
C THR A 260 0.26 -20.29 -7.45
N GLU A 261 0.19 -21.61 -7.24
CA GLU A 261 1.35 -22.47 -7.07
C GLU A 261 2.19 -22.57 -8.36
N ALA A 262 1.54 -22.73 -9.52
CA ALA A 262 2.23 -22.73 -10.79
C ALA A 262 2.90 -21.37 -11.08
N GLY A 263 2.25 -20.26 -10.75
CA GLY A 263 2.83 -18.91 -10.86
C GLY A 263 4.09 -18.73 -10.01
N PHE A 264 4.06 -19.22 -8.78
CA PHE A 264 5.23 -19.23 -7.89
C PHE A 264 6.43 -19.98 -8.51
N TRP A 265 6.21 -21.21 -8.99
CA TRP A 265 7.27 -22.02 -9.57
C TRP A 265 7.83 -21.44 -10.87
N VAL A 266 6.97 -20.88 -11.74
CA VAL A 266 7.40 -20.20 -12.97
C VAL A 266 8.28 -18.99 -12.64
N LEU A 267 7.90 -18.19 -11.65
CA LEU A 267 8.68 -17.03 -11.22
C LEU A 267 10.02 -17.46 -10.60
N LEU A 268 9.99 -18.42 -9.69
CA LEU A 268 11.18 -18.95 -9.04
C LEU A 268 12.18 -19.52 -10.07
N GLN A 269 11.70 -20.32 -11.03
CA GLN A 269 12.53 -20.87 -12.12
C GLN A 269 13.14 -19.74 -12.97
N HIS A 270 12.33 -18.73 -13.33
CA HIS A 270 12.83 -17.60 -14.11
C HIS A 270 13.92 -16.81 -13.37
N LEU A 271 13.72 -16.51 -12.09
CA LEU A 271 14.67 -15.76 -11.30
C LEU A 271 15.94 -16.56 -10.94
N SER A 272 15.86 -17.90 -10.97
CA SER A 272 17.00 -18.79 -10.77
C SER A 272 17.80 -19.06 -12.05
N SER A 273 17.29 -18.70 -13.25
CA SER A 273 18.01 -18.86 -14.51
C SER A 273 19.07 -17.77 -14.72
N ASP A 274 20.07 -18.00 -15.56
CA ASP A 274 21.15 -17.02 -15.84
C ASP A 274 20.70 -15.84 -16.72
N GLY A 275 19.47 -15.85 -17.23
CA GLY A 275 18.94 -14.79 -18.06
C GLY A 275 18.64 -13.49 -17.31
N PRO A 276 18.34 -12.40 -18.05
CA PRO A 276 17.94 -11.13 -17.43
C PRO A 276 16.63 -11.27 -16.66
N VAL A 277 16.50 -10.52 -15.56
CA VAL A 277 15.28 -10.50 -14.73
C VAL A 277 14.09 -10.02 -15.57
N ILE A 278 14.28 -8.90 -16.27
CA ILE A 278 13.30 -8.32 -17.20
C ILE A 278 14.03 -7.83 -18.45
N VAL A 279 13.29 -7.69 -19.55
CA VAL A 279 13.80 -7.09 -20.79
C VAL A 279 13.24 -5.69 -20.89
N LEU A 280 14.11 -4.69 -20.80
CA LEU A 280 13.76 -3.29 -20.97
C LEU A 280 13.80 -2.93 -22.45
N PRO A 281 12.86 -2.10 -22.98
CA PRO A 281 12.87 -1.65 -24.36
C PRO A 281 14.13 -0.84 -24.65
N PRO A 282 14.77 -0.98 -25.81
CA PRO A 282 15.94 -0.20 -26.19
C PRO A 282 15.63 1.32 -26.38
N THR A 283 14.33 1.66 -26.49
CA THR A 283 13.84 3.03 -26.57
C THR A 283 13.65 3.69 -25.20
N MET A 284 13.83 2.95 -24.10
CA MET A 284 13.74 3.51 -22.75
C MET A 284 14.90 4.49 -22.51
N ASP A 285 14.63 5.54 -21.75
CA ASP A 285 15.69 6.45 -21.27
C ASP A 285 16.81 5.65 -20.60
N SER A 286 18.07 5.94 -20.97
CA SER A 286 19.21 5.15 -20.53
C SER A 286 19.46 5.22 -19.02
N ALA A 287 19.23 6.40 -18.42
CA ALA A 287 19.38 6.59 -16.98
C ALA A 287 18.28 5.85 -16.21
N LEU A 288 17.04 5.82 -16.74
CA LEU A 288 15.95 5.03 -16.18
C LEU A 288 16.21 3.53 -16.30
N ALA A 289 16.71 3.08 -17.46
CA ALA A 289 17.02 1.66 -17.66
C ALA A 289 18.15 1.17 -16.73
N ASP A 290 19.19 1.98 -16.54
CA ASP A 290 20.28 1.73 -15.62
C ASP A 290 19.79 1.68 -14.16
N PHE A 291 18.97 2.66 -13.76
CA PHE A 291 18.35 2.72 -12.44
C PHE A 291 17.52 1.47 -12.11
N ILE A 292 16.64 1.05 -13.01
CA ILE A 292 15.84 -0.17 -12.84
C ILE A 292 16.77 -1.37 -12.70
N SER A 293 17.77 -1.51 -13.60
CA SER A 293 18.69 -2.63 -13.62
C SER A 293 19.52 -2.71 -12.34
N ALA A 294 19.93 -1.59 -11.76
CA ALA A 294 20.63 -1.53 -10.48
C ALA A 294 19.75 -2.06 -9.32
N CYS A 295 18.45 -1.69 -9.29
CA CYS A 295 17.54 -2.14 -8.24
C CYS A 295 17.25 -3.65 -8.29
N ILE A 296 17.16 -4.24 -9.50
CA ILE A 296 16.72 -5.64 -9.69
C ILE A 296 17.90 -6.62 -9.89
N GLN A 297 19.05 -6.35 -9.25
CA GLN A 297 20.15 -7.32 -9.21
C GLN A 297 19.72 -8.58 -8.46
N LYS A 298 20.01 -9.77 -9.01
CA LYS A 298 19.65 -11.06 -8.38
C LYS A 298 20.36 -11.25 -7.05
N ASP A 299 21.64 -10.90 -7.02
CA ASP A 299 22.41 -10.82 -5.78
C ASP A 299 21.97 -9.60 -4.95
N SER A 300 21.46 -9.85 -3.77
CA SER A 300 20.99 -8.81 -2.87
C SER A 300 22.09 -7.85 -2.39
N GLN A 301 23.35 -8.32 -2.33
CA GLN A 301 24.50 -7.50 -1.92
C GLN A 301 24.94 -6.52 -3.02
N SER A 302 24.57 -6.78 -4.26
CA SER A 302 24.87 -5.92 -5.41
C SER A 302 23.82 -4.82 -5.61
N ARG A 303 22.73 -4.83 -4.84
CA ARG A 303 21.69 -3.77 -4.92
C ARG A 303 22.12 -2.54 -4.15
N PRO A 304 21.97 -1.33 -4.74
CA PRO A 304 22.30 -0.10 -4.06
C PRO A 304 21.34 0.19 -2.90
N THR A 305 21.80 1.00 -1.97
CA THR A 305 20.99 1.55 -0.87
C THR A 305 20.06 2.67 -1.34
N CYS A 306 19.09 3.08 -0.50
CA CYS A 306 18.25 4.24 -0.79
C CYS A 306 19.07 5.51 -0.99
N GLU A 307 20.15 5.70 -0.21
CA GLU A 307 21.03 6.86 -0.30
C GLU A 307 21.74 6.92 -1.65
N GLU A 308 22.28 5.79 -2.12
CA GLU A 308 22.96 5.71 -3.42
C GLU A 308 21.97 5.94 -4.57
N LEU A 309 20.77 5.36 -4.49
CA LEU A 309 19.72 5.57 -5.48
C LEU A 309 19.22 7.02 -5.53
N LEU A 310 19.16 7.73 -4.41
CA LEU A 310 18.82 9.15 -4.39
C LEU A 310 19.85 10.03 -5.09
N GLN A 311 21.10 9.55 -5.26
CA GLN A 311 22.16 10.22 -6.01
C GLN A 311 22.26 9.76 -7.48
N HIS A 312 21.45 8.78 -7.88
CA HIS A 312 21.49 8.24 -9.23
C HIS A 312 21.08 9.29 -10.30
N PRO A 313 21.71 9.29 -11.50
CA PRO A 313 21.41 10.26 -12.56
C PRO A 313 19.93 10.35 -12.95
N PHE A 314 19.19 9.25 -12.97
CA PHE A 314 17.75 9.24 -13.20
C PHE A 314 16.99 10.14 -12.21
N ILE A 315 17.40 10.13 -10.95
CA ILE A 315 16.78 10.93 -9.89
C ILE A 315 17.29 12.38 -9.92
N THR A 316 18.63 12.58 -10.03
CA THR A 316 19.24 13.90 -9.89
C THR A 316 19.02 14.79 -11.12
N ASN A 317 18.97 14.23 -12.35
CA ASN A 317 18.72 14.99 -13.56
C ASN A 317 17.30 15.57 -13.62
N ALA A 318 16.33 14.96 -12.93
CA ALA A 318 14.94 15.41 -12.84
C ALA A 318 14.70 16.42 -11.68
N MET A 319 15.76 16.83 -10.93
CA MET A 319 15.63 17.72 -9.76
C MET A 319 15.46 19.22 -10.13
N LYS A 320 14.68 19.54 -11.14
CA LYS A 320 14.50 20.96 -11.55
C LYS A 320 13.32 21.63 -10.87
N ASP A 321 12.32 20.86 -10.43
CA ASP A 321 11.08 21.38 -9.90
C ASP A 321 10.71 20.71 -8.56
N ASP A 322 9.70 21.24 -7.88
CA ASP A 322 9.12 20.62 -6.70
C ASP A 322 8.38 19.33 -7.12
N ASP A 323 8.84 18.19 -6.61
CA ASP A 323 8.24 16.86 -6.87
C ASP A 323 6.72 16.86 -6.72
N LYS A 324 6.24 17.51 -5.67
CA LYS A 324 4.83 17.61 -5.35
C LYS A 324 4.06 18.35 -6.47
N HIS A 325 4.63 19.41 -7.01
CA HIS A 325 4.03 20.19 -8.10
C HIS A 325 3.96 19.36 -9.40
N VAL A 326 5.05 18.70 -9.77
CA VAL A 326 5.12 17.83 -10.96
C VAL A 326 4.09 16.71 -10.92
N ILE A 327 3.98 16.04 -9.78
CA ILE A 327 3.01 14.94 -9.58
C ILE A 327 1.58 15.47 -9.61
N LYS A 328 1.31 16.60 -8.95
CA LYS A 328 -0.01 17.25 -8.94
C LYS A 328 -0.47 17.62 -10.36
N GLU A 329 0.37 18.27 -11.14
CA GLU A 329 0.03 18.65 -12.53
C GLU A 329 -0.28 17.42 -13.39
N TRP A 330 0.53 16.36 -13.26
CA TRP A 330 0.29 15.12 -13.97
C TRP A 330 -1.05 14.48 -13.58
N LEU A 331 -1.38 14.42 -12.27
CA LEU A 331 -2.66 13.89 -11.78
C LEU A 331 -3.86 14.70 -12.32
N LEU A 332 -3.75 16.04 -12.36
CA LEU A 332 -4.77 16.91 -12.93
C LEU A 332 -4.98 16.66 -14.44
N LEU A 333 -3.89 16.52 -15.20
CA LEU A 333 -3.97 16.20 -16.63
C LEU A 333 -4.64 14.85 -16.89
N MET A 334 -4.37 13.85 -16.04
CA MET A 334 -5.03 12.54 -16.12
C MET A 334 -6.53 12.64 -15.86
N ALA A 335 -6.95 13.41 -14.85
CA ALA A 335 -8.34 13.66 -14.55
C ALA A 335 -9.08 14.29 -15.72
N MET A 336 -8.53 15.35 -16.28
CA MET A 336 -9.10 16.04 -17.44
C MET A 336 -9.22 15.12 -18.67
N GLN A 337 -8.25 14.23 -18.91
CA GLN A 337 -8.31 13.26 -20.00
C GLN A 337 -9.37 12.17 -19.79
N ALA A 338 -9.65 11.78 -18.56
CA ALA A 338 -10.70 10.82 -18.24
C ALA A 338 -12.09 11.39 -18.54
N GLU A 339 -12.32 12.67 -18.27
CA GLU A 339 -13.58 13.37 -18.60
C GLU A 339 -13.81 13.51 -20.11
N LEU A 340 -12.73 13.61 -20.91
CA LEU A 340 -12.81 13.74 -22.39
C LEU A 340 -13.10 12.41 -23.10
N ILE A 341 -13.00 11.26 -22.41
CA ILE A 341 -13.32 9.94 -22.96
C ILE A 341 -14.70 9.53 -22.39
N PRO A 342 -15.82 9.67 -23.17
CA PRO A 342 -17.12 9.23 -22.70
C PRO A 342 -17.08 7.74 -22.42
N SER A 343 -17.58 7.36 -21.24
CA SER A 343 -17.74 5.95 -20.84
C SER A 343 -18.41 5.18 -21.95
N SER A 344 -17.81 4.10 -22.40
CA SER A 344 -18.35 3.20 -23.43
C SER A 344 -19.68 2.54 -23.04
N ALA A 345 -20.19 2.76 -21.84
CA ALA A 345 -21.46 2.28 -21.32
C ALA A 345 -22.66 3.18 -21.67
N GLU A 346 -22.46 4.38 -22.22
CA GLU A 346 -23.57 5.30 -22.57
C GLU A 346 -23.90 5.35 -24.07
N ARG A 347 -23.48 4.37 -24.86
CA ARG A 347 -23.81 4.29 -26.29
C ARG A 347 -25.01 3.39 -26.59
N GLU A 348 -26.06 3.43 -25.81
CA GLU A 348 -27.39 2.94 -26.25
C GLU A 348 -28.50 3.71 -25.55
N THR A 349 -28.93 4.81 -26.14
CA THR A 349 -30.32 5.14 -26.55
C THR A 349 -30.46 6.66 -26.76
N PRO A 350 -30.98 7.15 -27.86
CA PRO A 350 -31.27 8.55 -28.04
C PRO A 350 -32.73 8.84 -27.64
N LEU A 351 -32.96 9.70 -26.64
CA LEU A 351 -34.22 10.39 -26.49
C LEU A 351 -34.04 11.80 -25.91
N MET A 352 -34.50 12.76 -26.70
CA MET A 352 -34.61 14.20 -26.49
C MET A 352 -35.06 14.62 -25.10
N THR A 353 -34.55 15.71 -24.52
CA THR A 353 -35.04 17.10 -24.53
C THR A 353 -34.40 17.93 -23.42
N GLN A 354 -33.90 19.09 -23.85
CA GLN A 354 -33.86 20.44 -23.22
C GLN A 354 -33.80 20.60 -21.69
N SER A 355 -32.73 21.22 -21.17
CA SER A 355 -32.75 22.64 -20.76
C SER A 355 -31.50 22.97 -19.92
N GLY A 356 -30.96 24.13 -20.13
CA GLY A 356 -29.68 24.56 -19.56
C GLY A 356 -29.73 24.81 -18.06
N ALA A 357 -28.63 24.49 -17.43
CA ALA A 357 -28.14 25.11 -16.21
C ALA A 357 -26.61 24.99 -16.20
N THR A 358 -25.94 26.10 -16.20
CA THR A 358 -24.50 26.22 -15.97
C THR A 358 -24.21 25.79 -14.54
N ALA A 359 -23.75 24.55 -14.36
CA ALA A 359 -23.22 24.08 -13.09
C ALA A 359 -21.71 24.33 -13.07
N SER A 360 -21.23 25.05 -12.08
CA SER A 360 -19.82 25.16 -11.75
C SER A 360 -19.27 23.76 -11.44
N LEU A 361 -18.37 23.29 -12.26
CA LEU A 361 -17.67 22.01 -12.09
C LEU A 361 -16.92 22.01 -10.76
N ASN A 362 -17.31 21.12 -9.86
CA ASN A 362 -16.58 20.89 -8.63
C ASN A 362 -15.48 19.86 -8.93
N LEU A 363 -14.25 20.34 -9.11
CA LEU A 363 -13.08 19.54 -9.52
C LEU A 363 -12.82 18.36 -8.60
N ASP A 364 -13.13 18.52 -7.30
CA ASP A 364 -12.92 17.48 -6.27
C ASP A 364 -13.85 16.28 -6.44
N ASP A 365 -15.06 16.48 -6.96
CA ASP A 365 -16.03 15.41 -7.22
C ASP A 365 -15.65 14.55 -8.43
N GLU A 366 -15.06 15.15 -9.46
CA GLU A 366 -14.64 14.44 -10.66
C GLU A 366 -13.32 13.67 -10.45
N LEU A 367 -12.39 14.23 -9.68
CA LEU A 367 -11.16 13.53 -9.30
C LEU A 367 -11.44 12.28 -8.44
N SER A 368 -12.49 12.33 -7.61
CA SER A 368 -12.92 11.17 -6.82
C SER A 368 -13.47 9.99 -7.67
N LYS A 369 -13.91 10.25 -8.91
CA LYS A 369 -14.39 9.20 -9.84
C LYS A 369 -13.26 8.43 -10.53
N LEU A 370 -12.04 9.01 -10.61
CA LEU A 370 -10.85 8.37 -11.17
C LEU A 370 -10.24 7.30 -10.27
N VAL A 371 -10.64 7.29 -9.02
CA VAL A 371 -10.10 6.42 -7.96
C VAL A 371 -10.97 5.15 -7.76
N ARG A 372 -12.04 5.00 -8.54
CA ARG A 372 -12.93 3.83 -8.47
C ARG A 372 -12.65 2.80 -9.57
#